data_eac3ff6ef6ffd6329706dcc0b3c35a55
#
_entry.id   eac3ff6ef6ffd6329706dcc0b3c35a55
#
_cell.length_a   1.000
_cell.length_b   1.000
_cell.length_c   1.000
_cell.angle_alpha   90.00
_cell.angle_beta   90.00
_cell.angle_gamma   90.00
#
_symmetry.space_group_name_H-M   'P 1'
#
loop_
_entity.id
_entity.type
_entity.pdbx_description
1 polymer ?
#
loop_
_entity_poly.entity_id
_entity_poly.type
_entity_poly.pdbx_seq_one_letter_code
_entity_poly.pdbx_strand_id
1 'polypeptide(L)'
;MATIAPYELGDWLRIEPREVEREALKEIADPEVYFVAGPSFTIKDDGSPVVCGGIHIRGDGGGDAWLFASTWIERHIMVARLVRDFMLAVVDDYQLKWLQVIVDTRFPKTLRWLGWLKFTYWASLEHRAKYHIYRRKF
;
A
#
# COMPACT_ATOMS: atom_id res chain seq x y z
N MET A 1 -1.30 -18.41 11.07
CA MET A 1 -0.35 -17.37 11.52
C MET A 1 0.10 -16.52 10.35
N ALA A 2 0.10 -15.23 10.51
CA ALA A 2 0.49 -14.33 9.44
C ALA A 2 2.02 -14.19 9.37
N THR A 3 2.57 -14.29 8.17
CA THR A 3 3.99 -14.10 7.90
C THR A 3 4.17 -13.12 6.76
N ILE A 4 5.27 -12.37 6.76
CA ILE A 4 5.63 -11.44 5.70
C ILE A 4 6.85 -11.96 4.94
N ALA A 5 6.80 -11.82 3.62
CA ALA A 5 7.88 -12.25 2.73
C ALA A 5 7.96 -11.30 1.53
N PRO A 6 9.04 -11.33 0.75
CA PRO A 6 9.09 -10.59 -0.51
C PRO A 6 7.95 -11.00 -1.43
N TYR A 7 7.40 -10.03 -2.17
CA TYR A 7 6.34 -10.29 -3.14
C TYR A 7 6.85 -11.24 -4.22
N GLU A 8 6.03 -12.24 -4.56
CA GLU A 8 6.31 -13.16 -5.66
C GLU A 8 5.33 -12.93 -6.81
N LEU A 9 5.79 -13.13 -8.05
CA LEU A 9 4.95 -12.97 -9.23
C LEU A 9 3.65 -13.75 -9.09
N GLY A 10 2.54 -13.08 -9.38
CA GLY A 10 1.22 -13.68 -9.31
C GLY A 10 0.55 -13.64 -7.94
N ASP A 11 1.22 -13.16 -6.90
CA ASP A 11 0.61 -13.09 -5.56
C ASP A 11 -0.69 -12.31 -5.54
N TRP A 12 -0.77 -11.21 -6.27
CA TRP A 12 -1.98 -10.38 -6.29
C TRP A 12 -3.21 -11.13 -6.82
N LEU A 13 -3.00 -12.08 -7.74
CA LEU A 13 -4.09 -12.89 -8.31
C LEU A 13 -4.69 -13.85 -7.30
N ARG A 14 -3.97 -14.17 -6.23
CA ARG A 14 -4.39 -15.06 -5.16
C ARG A 14 -5.06 -14.31 -4.00
N ILE A 15 -5.11 -12.98 -4.08
CA ILE A 15 -5.75 -12.15 -3.07
C ILE A 15 -7.15 -11.78 -3.57
N GLU A 16 -8.18 -12.12 -2.79
CA GLU A 16 -9.55 -11.70 -3.10
C GLU A 16 -9.69 -10.21 -2.77
N PRO A 17 -9.78 -9.31 -3.77
CA PRO A 17 -9.76 -7.88 -3.53
C PRO A 17 -11.05 -7.38 -2.89
N ARG A 18 -10.93 -6.37 -2.04
CA ARG A 18 -12.07 -5.59 -1.56
C ARG A 18 -12.53 -4.65 -2.69
N GLU A 19 -13.64 -3.94 -2.46
CA GLU A 19 -14.14 -2.97 -3.45
C GLU A 19 -13.11 -1.88 -3.74
N VAL A 20 -12.42 -1.36 -2.72
CA VAL A 20 -11.40 -0.31 -2.90
C VAL A 20 -10.26 -0.79 -3.80
N GLU A 21 -9.81 -2.03 -3.65
CA GLU A 21 -8.77 -2.60 -4.51
C GLU A 21 -9.28 -2.82 -5.94
N ARG A 22 -10.52 -3.31 -6.09
CA ARG A 22 -11.12 -3.47 -7.42
C ARG A 22 -11.23 -2.15 -8.17
N GLU A 23 -11.60 -1.09 -7.48
CA GLU A 23 -11.65 0.25 -8.09
C GLU A 23 -10.26 0.74 -8.48
N ALA A 24 -9.26 0.53 -7.60
CA ALA A 24 -7.88 0.91 -7.88
C ALA A 24 -7.30 0.16 -9.09
N LEU A 25 -7.62 -1.13 -9.26
CA LEU A 25 -7.15 -1.92 -10.39
C LEU A 25 -7.57 -1.33 -11.75
N LYS A 26 -8.72 -0.66 -11.80
CA LYS A 26 -9.19 -0.01 -13.04
C LYS A 26 -8.25 1.09 -13.53
N GLU A 27 -7.44 1.65 -12.63
CA GLU A 27 -6.50 2.73 -12.92
C GLU A 27 -5.10 2.21 -13.26
N ILE A 28 -4.88 0.90 -13.19
CA ILE A 28 -3.56 0.28 -13.40
C ILE A 28 -3.60 -0.52 -14.72
N ALA A 29 -2.75 -0.13 -15.68
CA ALA A 29 -2.72 -0.77 -17.00
C ALA A 29 -2.23 -2.22 -16.94
N ASP A 30 -1.18 -2.48 -16.15
CA ASP A 30 -0.61 -3.81 -15.95
C ASP A 30 -0.30 -4.00 -14.47
N PRO A 31 -1.18 -4.68 -13.72
CA PRO A 31 -1.00 -4.85 -12.27
C PRO A 31 0.32 -5.53 -11.90
N GLU A 32 0.74 -6.57 -12.62
CA GLU A 32 1.97 -7.27 -12.27
C GLU A 32 3.21 -6.39 -12.40
N VAL A 33 3.30 -5.61 -13.47
CA VAL A 33 4.39 -4.64 -13.65
C VAL A 33 4.37 -3.61 -12.54
N TYR A 34 3.19 -3.13 -12.19
CA TYR A 34 3.03 -2.15 -11.10
C TYR A 34 3.52 -2.71 -9.77
N PHE A 35 3.12 -3.95 -9.42
CA PHE A 35 3.42 -4.53 -8.12
C PHE A 35 4.89 -4.91 -7.93
N VAL A 36 5.64 -5.15 -9.01
CA VAL A 36 7.07 -5.49 -8.93
C VAL A 36 8.01 -4.32 -9.19
N ALA A 37 7.49 -3.12 -9.41
CA ALA A 37 8.28 -1.95 -9.82
C ALA A 37 9.19 -1.37 -8.73
N GLY A 38 9.12 -1.87 -7.50
CA GLY A 38 9.96 -1.43 -6.38
C GLY A 38 9.95 -2.45 -5.26
N PRO A 39 10.53 -2.12 -4.09
CA PRO A 39 10.48 -2.99 -2.92
C PRO A 39 9.04 -3.32 -2.57
N SER A 40 8.73 -4.60 -2.46
CA SER A 40 7.36 -5.06 -2.23
C SER A 40 7.33 -6.30 -1.36
N PHE A 41 6.19 -6.53 -0.71
CA PHE A 41 5.99 -7.64 0.21
C PHE A 41 4.65 -8.31 -0.04
N THR A 42 4.53 -9.55 0.45
CA THR A 42 3.26 -10.25 0.58
C THR A 42 3.12 -10.74 2.02
N ILE A 43 1.94 -10.54 2.61
CA ILE A 43 1.57 -11.14 3.88
C ILE A 43 0.71 -12.34 3.56
N LYS A 44 1.09 -13.48 4.15
CA LYS A 44 0.39 -14.75 3.99
C LYS A 44 -0.20 -15.19 5.32
N ASP A 45 -1.40 -15.72 5.28
CA ASP A 45 -2.05 -16.38 6.40
C ASP A 45 -2.13 -17.88 6.08
N ASP A 46 -1.40 -18.68 6.85
CA ASP A 46 -1.27 -20.13 6.62
C ASP A 46 -0.92 -20.45 5.15
N GLY A 47 0.02 -19.69 4.60
CA GLY A 47 0.54 -19.90 3.24
C GLY A 47 -0.28 -19.26 2.12
N SER A 48 -1.42 -18.65 2.41
CA SER A 48 -2.26 -18.00 1.41
C SER A 48 -2.05 -16.48 1.42
N PRO A 49 -1.73 -15.85 0.28
CA PRO A 49 -1.61 -14.41 0.20
C PRO A 49 -2.92 -13.72 0.59
N VAL A 50 -2.84 -12.74 1.49
CA VAL A 50 -4.00 -11.96 1.97
C VAL A 50 -3.81 -10.46 1.80
N VAL A 51 -2.56 -10.00 1.75
CA VAL A 51 -2.19 -8.59 1.56
C VAL A 51 -0.88 -8.56 0.79
N CYS A 52 -0.75 -7.64 -0.14
CA CYS A 52 0.56 -7.25 -0.67
C CYS A 52 0.67 -5.73 -0.71
N GLY A 53 1.88 -5.25 -0.72
CA GLY A 53 2.15 -3.82 -0.73
C GLY A 53 3.58 -3.52 -1.12
N GLY A 54 3.87 -2.25 -1.31
CA GLY A 54 5.21 -1.84 -1.70
C GLY A 54 5.37 -0.35 -1.84
N ILE A 55 6.54 0.04 -2.32
CA ILE A 55 6.89 1.44 -2.52
C ILE A 55 7.59 1.58 -3.86
N HIS A 56 7.07 2.45 -4.72
CA HIS A 56 7.76 2.86 -5.94
C HIS A 56 8.71 4.00 -5.58
N ILE A 57 10.00 3.77 -5.76
CA ILE A 57 11.02 4.75 -5.43
C ILE A 57 11.06 5.82 -6.51
N ARG A 58 10.94 7.08 -6.11
CA ARG A 58 11.03 8.23 -7.01
C ARG A 58 12.45 8.78 -7.00
N GLY A 59 12.84 9.44 -8.12
CA GLY A 59 14.17 10.02 -8.22
C GLY A 59 14.38 11.31 -7.43
N ASP A 60 13.33 11.84 -6.79
CA ASP A 60 13.34 13.13 -6.08
C ASP A 60 13.44 13.00 -4.55
N GLY A 61 13.80 11.82 -4.05
CA GLY A 61 13.90 11.54 -2.62
C GLY A 61 12.61 11.05 -1.99
N GLY A 62 11.57 10.83 -2.77
CA GLY A 62 10.28 10.34 -2.29
C GLY A 62 9.93 8.95 -2.78
N GLY A 63 8.84 8.42 -2.28
CA GLY A 63 8.29 7.15 -2.71
C GLY A 63 6.76 7.18 -2.74
N ASP A 64 6.21 6.38 -3.65
CA ASP A 64 4.76 6.17 -3.75
C ASP A 64 4.43 4.82 -3.11
N ALA A 65 3.77 4.85 -1.96
CA ALA A 65 3.35 3.66 -1.24
C ALA A 65 2.00 3.15 -1.78
N TRP A 66 1.85 1.84 -1.82
CA TRP A 66 0.62 1.20 -2.26
C TRP A 66 0.32 -0.03 -1.40
N LEU A 67 -0.95 -0.40 -1.34
CA LEU A 67 -1.42 -1.59 -0.63
C LEU A 67 -2.55 -2.23 -1.41
N PHE A 68 -2.52 -3.55 -1.49
CA PHE A 68 -3.56 -4.36 -2.12
C PHE A 68 -3.94 -5.48 -1.15
N ALA A 69 -5.20 -5.49 -0.69
CA ALA A 69 -5.59 -6.36 0.41
C ALA A 69 -6.97 -6.99 0.20
N SER A 70 -7.17 -8.13 0.88
CA SER A 70 -8.47 -8.74 1.07
C SER A 70 -9.15 -8.19 2.33
N THR A 71 -10.40 -8.58 2.55
CA THR A 71 -11.14 -8.22 3.78
C THR A 71 -10.48 -8.77 5.04
N TRP A 72 -9.58 -9.74 4.91
CA TRP A 72 -8.79 -10.28 6.01
C TRP A 72 -8.09 -9.18 6.81
N ILE A 73 -7.57 -8.14 6.13
CA ILE A 73 -6.85 -7.03 6.78
C ILE A 73 -7.74 -6.25 7.77
N GLU A 74 -9.03 -6.21 7.55
CA GLU A 74 -9.96 -5.46 8.38
C GLU A 74 -10.16 -6.08 9.77
N ARG A 75 -9.84 -7.36 9.92
CA ARG A 75 -9.95 -8.12 11.17
C ARG A 75 -8.61 -8.43 11.81
N HIS A 76 -7.51 -7.99 11.20
CA HIS A 76 -6.16 -8.31 11.64
C HIS A 76 -5.32 -7.04 11.76
N ILE A 77 -5.78 -6.14 12.62
CA ILE A 77 -5.18 -4.82 12.78
C ILE A 77 -3.70 -4.86 13.15
N MET A 78 -3.25 -5.95 13.80
CA MET A 78 -1.84 -6.12 14.16
C MET A 78 -0.93 -6.21 12.93
N VAL A 79 -1.48 -6.53 11.77
CA VAL A 79 -0.75 -6.54 10.50
C VAL A 79 -0.23 -5.14 10.14
N ALA A 80 -0.88 -4.10 10.62
CA ALA A 80 -0.41 -2.73 10.42
C ALA A 80 1.03 -2.53 10.90
N ARG A 81 1.45 -3.27 11.94
CA ARG A 81 2.84 -3.22 12.42
C ARG A 81 3.81 -3.78 11.41
N LEU A 82 3.46 -4.90 10.75
CA LEU A 82 4.30 -5.49 9.72
C LEU A 82 4.44 -4.52 8.53
N VAL A 83 3.35 -3.90 8.12
CA VAL A 83 3.35 -2.91 7.04
C VAL A 83 4.22 -1.71 7.42
N ARG A 84 4.05 -1.20 8.64
CA ARG A 84 4.85 -0.08 9.14
C ARG A 84 6.34 -0.43 9.14
N ASP A 85 6.70 -1.59 9.67
CA ASP A 85 8.10 -1.98 9.79
C ASP A 85 8.74 -2.14 8.41
N PHE A 86 8.02 -2.70 7.44
CA PHE A 86 8.46 -2.75 6.05
C PHE A 86 8.68 -1.34 5.50
N MET A 87 7.71 -0.46 5.68
CA MET A 87 7.77 0.92 5.21
C MET A 87 9.00 1.65 5.76
N LEU A 88 9.23 1.56 7.07
CA LEU A 88 10.35 2.23 7.72
C LEU A 88 11.69 1.64 7.27
N ALA A 89 11.77 0.34 7.05
CA ALA A 89 12.98 -0.30 6.52
C ALA A 89 13.32 0.21 5.12
N VAL A 90 12.33 0.34 4.24
CA VAL A 90 12.54 0.88 2.88
C VAL A 90 12.96 2.35 2.94
N VAL A 91 12.32 3.15 3.78
CA VAL A 91 12.69 4.56 3.96
C VAL A 91 14.16 4.68 4.37
N ASP A 92 14.60 3.84 5.30
CA ASP A 92 16.00 3.84 5.76
C ASP A 92 16.96 3.35 4.66
N ASP A 93 16.66 2.23 4.03
CA ASP A 93 17.51 1.63 3.00
C ASP A 93 17.72 2.55 1.80
N TYR A 94 16.68 3.25 1.37
CA TYR A 94 16.74 4.14 0.21
C TYR A 94 16.92 5.61 0.57
N GLN A 95 17.07 5.93 1.87
CA GLN A 95 17.22 7.30 2.36
C GLN A 95 16.11 8.22 1.85
N LEU A 96 14.87 7.74 1.91
CA LEU A 96 13.71 8.52 1.47
C LEU A 96 13.39 9.62 2.47
N LYS A 97 13.00 10.78 1.94
CA LYS A 97 12.67 11.95 2.75
C LYS A 97 11.16 12.10 2.96
N TRP A 98 10.37 11.46 2.11
CA TRP A 98 8.92 11.47 2.21
C TRP A 98 8.32 10.27 1.48
N LEU A 99 7.13 9.89 1.92
CA LEU A 99 6.28 8.92 1.23
C LEU A 99 4.92 9.56 0.95
N GLN A 100 4.30 9.17 -0.14
CA GLN A 100 2.92 9.55 -0.41
C GLN A 100 2.09 8.33 -0.80
N VAL A 101 0.79 8.47 -0.62
CA VAL A 101 -0.19 7.47 -1.02
C VAL A 101 -1.40 8.19 -1.60
N ILE A 102 -1.94 7.66 -2.68
CA ILE A 102 -3.17 8.14 -3.30
C ILE A 102 -4.31 7.28 -2.78
N VAL A 103 -5.32 7.91 -2.19
CA VAL A 103 -6.43 7.19 -1.57
C VAL A 103 -7.77 7.61 -2.14
N ASP A 104 -8.67 6.64 -2.23
CA ASP A 104 -10.07 6.88 -2.57
C ASP A 104 -10.81 7.25 -1.29
N THR A 105 -11.28 8.50 -1.21
CA THR A 105 -11.90 9.04 0.00
C THR A 105 -13.26 8.44 0.34
N ARG A 106 -13.83 7.64 -0.54
CA ARG A 106 -15.07 6.92 -0.29
C ARG A 106 -14.93 5.76 0.69
N PHE A 107 -13.68 5.41 1.07
CA PHE A 107 -13.38 4.26 1.92
C PHE A 107 -12.77 4.71 3.26
N PRO A 108 -13.60 5.02 4.28
CA PRO A 108 -13.14 5.59 5.56
C PRO A 108 -12.14 4.73 6.33
N LYS A 109 -12.20 3.40 6.19
CA LYS A 109 -11.26 2.50 6.87
C LYS A 109 -9.83 2.73 6.40
N THR A 110 -9.63 3.04 5.12
CA THR A 110 -8.33 3.38 4.57
C THR A 110 -7.78 4.65 5.22
N LEU A 111 -8.62 5.66 5.39
CA LEU A 111 -8.21 6.92 6.02
C LEU A 111 -7.76 6.73 7.46
N ARG A 112 -8.43 5.85 8.22
CA ARG A 112 -8.03 5.53 9.60
C ARG A 112 -6.66 4.86 9.65
N TRP A 113 -6.39 3.95 8.73
CA TRP A 113 -5.09 3.29 8.60
C TRP A 113 -3.98 4.30 8.34
N LEU A 114 -4.22 5.25 7.43
CA LEU A 114 -3.27 6.30 7.11
C LEU A 114 -2.96 7.17 8.30
N GLY A 115 -3.96 7.52 9.10
CA GLY A 115 -3.76 8.27 10.34
C GLY A 115 -2.87 7.53 11.32
N TRP A 116 -3.11 6.23 11.49
CA TRP A 116 -2.28 5.40 12.36
C TRP A 116 -0.84 5.31 11.84
N LEU A 117 -0.65 5.23 10.51
CA LEU A 117 0.67 5.22 9.88
C LEU A 117 1.28 6.63 9.78
N LYS A 118 0.62 7.63 10.35
CA LYS A 118 1.10 9.02 10.44
C LYS A 118 1.20 9.74 9.10
N PHE A 119 0.40 9.35 8.14
CA PHE A 119 0.21 10.12 6.91
C PHE A 119 -0.80 11.24 7.16
N THR A 120 -0.56 12.40 6.56
CA THR A 120 -1.44 13.55 6.64
C THR A 120 -1.86 14.01 5.26
N TYR A 121 -3.02 14.65 5.18
CA TYR A 121 -3.52 15.20 3.92
C TYR A 121 -2.51 16.15 3.30
N TRP A 122 -2.29 16.00 2.00
CA TRP A 122 -1.38 16.84 1.24
C TRP A 122 -2.09 17.64 0.15
N ALA A 123 -2.87 16.96 -0.71
CA ALA A 123 -3.53 17.60 -1.84
C ALA A 123 -4.67 16.74 -2.37
N SER A 124 -5.59 17.37 -3.10
CA SER A 124 -6.59 16.67 -3.91
C SER A 124 -6.11 16.59 -5.34
N LEU A 125 -6.50 15.52 -6.07
CA LEU A 125 -6.24 15.42 -7.49
C LEU A 125 -7.26 16.28 -8.25
N GLU A 126 -6.78 17.23 -9.07
CA GLU A 126 -7.62 18.22 -9.75
C GLU A 126 -8.76 17.61 -10.58
N HIS A 127 -8.47 16.55 -11.30
CA HIS A 127 -9.45 15.94 -12.22
C HIS A 127 -10.10 14.69 -11.66
N ARG A 128 -9.85 14.34 -10.40
CA ARG A 128 -10.34 13.14 -9.74
C ARG A 128 -10.64 13.44 -8.28
N ALA A 129 -11.75 14.16 -8.04
CA ALA A 129 -12.10 14.66 -6.71
C ALA A 129 -12.23 13.59 -5.63
N LYS A 130 -12.50 12.31 -6.02
CA LYS A 130 -12.58 11.20 -5.07
C LYS A 130 -11.21 10.73 -4.55
N TYR A 131 -10.12 11.15 -5.17
CA TYR A 131 -8.77 10.77 -4.77
C TYR A 131 -8.06 11.93 -4.08
N HIS A 132 -7.47 11.63 -2.93
CA HIS A 132 -6.60 12.55 -2.19
C HIS A 132 -5.21 11.96 -2.06
N ILE A 133 -4.23 12.85 -1.97
CA ILE A 133 -2.84 12.49 -1.70
C ILE A 133 -2.56 12.75 -0.22
N TYR A 134 -2.02 11.74 0.44
CA TYR A 134 -1.53 11.84 1.82
C TYR A 134 -0.03 11.63 1.83
N ARG A 135 0.68 12.36 2.70
CA ARG A 135 2.14 12.28 2.83
C ARG A 135 2.57 12.10 4.27
N ARG A 136 3.73 11.47 4.41
CA ARG A 136 4.50 11.42 5.64
C ARG A 136 5.93 11.83 5.32
N LYS A 137 6.47 12.80 6.09
CA LYS A 137 7.87 13.23 5.99
C LYS A 137 8.73 12.45 6.98
N PHE A 138 9.99 12.25 6.61
CA PHE A 138 10.98 11.55 7.42
C PHE A 138 12.23 12.40 7.65
#